data_27737f7eebcace62612f6f75e40fda84
#
_entry.id   27737f7eebcace62612f6f75e40fda84
#
_cell.length_a   1.000
_cell.length_b   1.000
_cell.length_c   1.000
_cell.angle_alpha   90.00
_cell.angle_beta   90.00
_cell.angle_gamma   90.00
#
_symmetry.space_group_name_H-M   'P 1'
#
loop_
_entity.id
_entity.type
_entity.pdbx_description
1 polymer ?
#
loop_
_entity_poly.entity_id
_entity_poly.type
_entity_poly.pdbx_seq_one_letter_code
_entity_poly.pdbx_strand_id
1 'polypeptide(L)'
;LASDEQTQLARFQVENREPVELSGISKYVMQGTVATEDERFYDHGGFDLVGIARAAFVTLTGSGREGASTITQQFVRNTVLADEMNDISLKRKVREMYLSVKIEEMYSKNDILLMYLNTVNYGSGAYGIQAASQRYFSKDATDLTLAEAAALVGIPQSPTYNNPIDYPDNCYARRNLVLDRMLTNGYITQEEHDSAKAQDLVLNPSVPSSDG
;
A
#
# COMPACT_ATOMS: atom_id res chain seq x y z
N LEU A 1 17.80 -2.46 26.80
CA LEU A 1 17.94 -2.54 28.27
C LEU A 1 19.00 -1.55 28.73
N ALA A 2 18.87 -1.04 29.97
CA ALA A 2 19.94 -0.27 30.59
C ALA A 2 21.12 -1.21 30.98
N SER A 3 22.21 -0.63 31.47
CA SER A 3 23.39 -1.40 31.89
C SER A 3 23.17 -2.41 33.02
N ASP A 4 22.00 -2.34 33.69
CA ASP A 4 21.56 -3.29 34.71
C ASP A 4 20.82 -4.52 34.13
N GLU A 5 20.62 -4.58 32.81
CA GLU A 5 19.91 -5.62 32.05
C GLU A 5 18.43 -5.84 32.47
N GLN A 6 17.94 -5.07 33.43
CA GLN A 6 16.57 -5.19 33.97
C GLN A 6 15.69 -3.96 33.65
N THR A 7 16.29 -2.79 33.49
CA THR A 7 15.57 -1.56 33.17
C THR A 7 15.33 -1.45 31.69
N GLN A 8 14.08 -1.51 31.25
CA GLN A 8 13.69 -1.30 29.88
C GLN A 8 13.74 0.20 29.54
N LEU A 9 14.79 0.63 28.80
CA LEU A 9 15.02 2.04 28.45
C LEU A 9 14.06 2.57 27.38
N ALA A 10 13.60 1.71 26.49
CA ALA A 10 12.59 2.02 25.49
C ALA A 10 11.84 0.74 25.17
N ARG A 11 10.53 0.84 25.14
CA ARG A 11 9.68 -0.13 24.46
C ARG A 11 9.66 0.32 23.01
N PHE A 12 10.48 -0.27 22.16
CA PHE A 12 10.19 -0.20 20.74
C PHE A 12 8.82 -0.82 20.60
N GLN A 13 7.83 -0.03 20.23
CA GLN A 13 6.60 -0.57 19.70
C GLN A 13 7.04 -1.35 18.47
N VAL A 14 7.14 -2.66 18.60
CA VAL A 14 7.36 -3.54 17.46
C VAL A 14 6.11 -3.33 16.63
N GLU A 15 6.24 -2.56 15.56
CA GLU A 15 5.21 -2.46 14.54
C GLU A 15 4.84 -3.90 14.22
N ASN A 16 3.57 -4.25 14.27
CA ASN A 16 3.12 -5.60 14.01
C ASN A 16 3.38 -5.89 12.52
N ARG A 17 4.58 -6.38 12.23
CA ARG A 17 5.07 -6.72 10.89
C ARG A 17 5.26 -8.22 10.83
N GLU A 18 4.52 -8.84 9.96
CA GLU A 18 4.65 -10.24 9.62
C GLU A 18 5.05 -10.33 8.14
N PRO A 19 6.38 -10.28 7.84
CA PRO A 19 6.83 -10.32 6.45
C PRO A 19 6.52 -11.70 5.84
N VAL A 20 6.00 -11.66 4.62
CA VAL A 20 5.69 -12.85 3.83
C VAL A 20 6.40 -12.78 2.49
N GLU A 21 6.61 -13.94 1.86
CA GLU A 21 7.10 -14.04 0.48
C GLU A 21 5.98 -13.71 -0.52
N LEU A 22 6.32 -13.40 -1.78
CA LEU A 22 5.32 -13.11 -2.82
C LEU A 22 4.30 -14.23 -3.01
N SER A 23 4.72 -15.49 -2.86
CA SER A 23 3.83 -16.66 -2.90
C SER A 23 2.80 -16.72 -1.77
N GLY A 24 3.06 -16.01 -0.68
CA GLY A 24 2.15 -15.85 0.45
C GLY A 24 1.20 -14.65 0.32
N ILE A 25 1.15 -13.99 -0.84
CA ILE A 25 0.29 -12.83 -1.09
C ILE A 25 -0.68 -13.15 -2.23
N SER A 26 -1.96 -12.86 -2.03
CA SER A 26 -2.97 -12.99 -3.08
C SER A 26 -2.57 -12.21 -4.33
N LYS A 27 -2.69 -12.82 -5.51
CA LYS A 27 -2.46 -12.15 -6.80
C LYS A 27 -3.25 -10.83 -6.93
N TYR A 28 -4.44 -10.79 -6.36
CA TYR A 28 -5.30 -9.61 -6.42
C TYR A 28 -4.73 -8.41 -5.65
N VAL A 29 -3.99 -8.66 -4.57
CA VAL A 29 -3.27 -7.59 -3.86
C VAL A 29 -2.17 -7.00 -4.73
N MET A 30 -1.32 -7.86 -5.32
CA MET A 30 -0.22 -7.42 -6.19
C MET A 30 -0.73 -6.64 -7.41
N GLN A 31 -1.70 -7.21 -8.12
CA GLN A 31 -2.31 -6.62 -9.31
C GLN A 31 -3.06 -5.32 -8.99
N GLY A 32 -3.83 -5.32 -7.90
CA GLY A 32 -4.58 -4.14 -7.44
C GLY A 32 -3.65 -3.01 -7.02
N THR A 33 -2.53 -3.31 -6.36
CA THR A 33 -1.52 -2.32 -5.98
C THR A 33 -0.89 -1.68 -7.22
N VAL A 34 -0.46 -2.49 -8.19
CA VAL A 34 0.11 -1.98 -9.45
C VAL A 34 -0.92 -1.15 -10.22
N ALA A 35 -2.14 -1.66 -10.41
CA ALA A 35 -3.21 -0.95 -11.12
C ALA A 35 -3.58 0.39 -10.47
N THR A 36 -3.43 0.50 -9.14
CA THR A 36 -3.92 1.66 -8.39
C THR A 36 -2.85 2.69 -8.13
N GLU A 37 -1.66 2.25 -7.73
CA GLU A 37 -0.59 3.13 -7.30
C GLU A 37 0.39 3.47 -8.43
N ASP A 38 0.57 2.55 -9.39
CA ASP A 38 1.61 2.68 -10.41
C ASP A 38 1.34 1.75 -11.60
N GLU A 39 0.38 2.08 -12.45
CA GLU A 39 -0.08 1.21 -13.55
C GLU A 39 1.02 0.79 -14.53
N ARG A 40 2.11 1.55 -14.61
CA ARG A 40 3.27 1.28 -15.45
C ARG A 40 4.51 0.86 -14.66
N PHE A 41 4.29 0.32 -13.46
CA PHE A 41 5.36 -0.07 -12.53
C PHE A 41 6.46 -0.89 -13.19
N TYR A 42 6.10 -1.83 -14.05
CA TYR A 42 7.04 -2.70 -14.73
C TYR A 42 7.78 -2.06 -15.93
N ASP A 43 7.36 -0.85 -16.36
CA ASP A 43 7.85 -0.21 -17.61
C ASP A 43 8.86 0.92 -17.34
N HIS A 44 8.96 1.43 -16.10
CA HIS A 44 9.86 2.55 -15.77
C HIS A 44 10.93 2.16 -14.74
N GLY A 45 11.94 3.04 -14.54
CA GLY A 45 13.06 2.87 -13.61
C GLY A 45 13.02 3.88 -12.45
N GLY A 46 12.28 3.61 -11.36
CA GLY A 46 12.24 4.43 -10.15
C GLY A 46 11.31 5.64 -10.18
N PHE A 47 11.09 6.27 -11.33
CA PHE A 47 10.10 7.32 -11.52
C PHE A 47 9.47 7.25 -12.91
N ASP A 48 8.22 7.66 -13.00
CA ASP A 48 7.42 7.62 -14.23
C ASP A 48 7.24 9.02 -14.84
N LEU A 49 8.05 9.36 -15.85
CA LEU A 49 7.96 10.66 -16.55
C LEU A 49 6.60 10.85 -17.25
N VAL A 50 6.04 9.78 -17.81
CA VAL A 50 4.74 9.87 -18.51
C VAL A 50 3.62 10.04 -17.50
N GLY A 51 3.66 9.32 -16.36
CA GLY A 51 2.72 9.50 -15.28
C GLY A 51 2.79 10.91 -14.68
N ILE A 52 3.99 11.47 -14.49
CA ILE A 52 4.18 12.85 -14.04
C ILE A 52 3.56 13.84 -15.04
N ALA A 53 3.81 13.67 -16.34
CA ALA A 53 3.24 14.53 -17.39
C ALA A 53 1.70 14.43 -17.43
N ARG A 54 1.15 13.22 -17.31
CA ARG A 54 -0.30 12.99 -17.25
C ARG A 54 -0.92 13.66 -16.02
N ALA A 55 -0.35 13.44 -14.82
CA ALA A 55 -0.85 14.05 -13.59
C ALA A 55 -0.81 15.57 -13.63
N ALA A 56 0.23 16.16 -14.24
CA ALA A 56 0.31 17.60 -14.46
C ALA A 56 -0.81 18.09 -15.39
N PHE A 57 -1.07 17.37 -16.49
CA PHE A 57 -2.16 17.71 -17.44
C PHE A 57 -3.54 17.63 -16.76
N VAL A 58 -3.84 16.55 -16.02
CA VAL A 58 -5.11 16.36 -15.29
C VAL A 58 -5.31 17.50 -14.26
N THR A 59 -4.24 17.88 -13.55
CA THR A 59 -4.30 18.97 -12.58
C THR A 59 -4.56 20.33 -13.25
N LEU A 60 -3.90 20.60 -14.39
CA LEU A 60 -4.06 21.85 -15.15
C LEU A 60 -5.45 21.97 -15.79
N THR A 61 -6.05 20.85 -16.20
CA THR A 61 -7.40 20.84 -16.82
C THR A 61 -8.54 20.81 -15.80
N GLY A 62 -8.21 20.72 -14.50
CA GLY A 62 -9.21 20.66 -13.43
C GLY A 62 -9.99 19.33 -13.38
N SER A 63 -9.54 18.30 -14.11
CA SER A 63 -10.22 17.01 -14.21
C SER A 63 -10.02 16.10 -12.98
N GLY A 64 -9.29 16.56 -11.95
CA GLY A 64 -9.05 15.81 -10.73
C GLY A 64 -7.61 15.94 -10.21
N ARG A 65 -7.25 15.09 -9.24
CA ARG A 65 -5.88 14.90 -8.75
C ARG A 65 -5.47 13.46 -8.98
N GLU A 66 -4.47 13.23 -9.79
CA GLU A 66 -3.82 11.93 -9.93
C GLU A 66 -2.52 11.90 -9.13
N GLY A 67 -2.24 10.76 -8.47
CA GLY A 67 -0.95 10.50 -7.85
C GLY A 67 0.11 10.26 -8.92
N ALA A 68 1.24 10.97 -8.83
CA ALA A 68 2.37 10.83 -9.75
C ALA A 68 3.57 10.11 -9.10
N SER A 69 3.43 9.65 -7.85
CA SER A 69 4.50 8.94 -7.15
C SER A 69 4.42 7.45 -7.43
N THR A 70 5.54 6.86 -7.84
CA THR A 70 5.65 5.42 -8.08
C THR A 70 5.64 4.60 -6.79
N ILE A 71 5.41 3.27 -6.90
CA ILE A 71 5.53 2.32 -5.79
C ILE A 71 6.93 2.44 -5.15
N THR A 72 7.98 2.50 -5.96
CA THR A 72 9.37 2.66 -5.48
C THR A 72 9.57 3.96 -4.70
N GLN A 73 9.01 5.07 -5.18
CA GLN A 73 9.06 6.36 -4.46
C GLN A 73 8.31 6.30 -3.12
N GLN A 74 7.15 5.64 -3.09
CA GLN A 74 6.40 5.45 -1.85
C GLN A 74 7.17 4.57 -0.87
N PHE A 75 7.79 3.49 -1.34
CA PHE A 75 8.65 2.63 -0.53
C PHE A 75 9.81 3.43 0.09
N VAL A 76 10.57 4.17 -0.73
CA VAL A 76 11.68 5.02 -0.26
C VAL A 76 11.20 6.04 0.78
N ARG A 77 10.10 6.72 0.52
CA ARG A 77 9.52 7.72 1.44
C ARG A 77 9.14 7.11 2.79
N ASN A 78 8.52 5.94 2.76
CA ASN A 78 7.97 5.31 3.97
C ASN A 78 9.03 4.54 4.79
N THR A 79 10.22 4.30 4.22
CA THR A 79 11.30 3.54 4.88
C THR A 79 12.57 4.36 5.02
N VAL A 80 13.25 4.66 3.93
CA VAL A 80 14.56 5.35 3.94
C VAL A 80 14.45 6.82 4.37
N LEU A 81 13.32 7.48 4.04
CA LEU A 81 13.05 8.88 4.36
C LEU A 81 11.91 9.03 5.38
N ALA A 82 11.66 8.01 6.21
CA ALA A 82 10.56 8.01 7.17
C ALA A 82 10.62 9.21 8.14
N ASP A 83 11.80 9.59 8.60
CA ASP A 83 12.02 10.74 9.49
C ASP A 83 11.74 12.09 8.79
N GLU A 84 11.79 12.13 7.46
CA GLU A 84 11.52 13.31 6.63
C GLU A 84 10.11 13.28 6.01
N MET A 85 9.23 12.38 6.44
CA MET A 85 7.91 12.17 5.80
C MET A 85 7.05 13.45 5.78
N ASN A 86 7.18 14.29 6.78
CA ASN A 86 6.45 15.56 6.92
C ASN A 86 7.11 16.74 6.18
N ASP A 87 8.32 16.56 5.63
CA ASP A 87 8.98 17.56 4.80
C ASP A 87 8.42 17.52 3.37
N ILE A 88 7.70 18.55 2.98
CA ILE A 88 7.12 18.73 1.63
C ILE A 88 8.03 19.48 0.66
N SER A 89 9.31 19.65 1.02
CA SER A 89 10.26 20.42 0.20
C SER A 89 10.56 19.72 -1.14
N LEU A 90 10.85 20.52 -2.15
CA LEU A 90 11.35 20.04 -3.44
C LEU A 90 12.66 19.26 -3.27
N LYS A 91 13.52 19.66 -2.34
CA LYS A 91 14.77 18.98 -2.02
C LYS A 91 14.54 17.54 -1.58
N ARG A 92 13.59 17.29 -0.66
CA ARG A 92 13.20 15.95 -0.26
C ARG A 92 12.67 15.14 -1.46
N LYS A 93 11.82 15.74 -2.31
CA LYS A 93 11.25 15.06 -3.48
C LYS A 93 12.34 14.66 -4.50
N VAL A 94 13.33 15.50 -4.74
CA VAL A 94 14.48 15.16 -5.60
C VAL A 94 15.30 14.02 -5.00
N ARG A 95 15.51 14.02 -3.68
CA ARG A 95 16.20 12.92 -2.98
C ARG A 95 15.41 11.62 -3.07
N GLU A 96 14.09 11.65 -2.88
CA GLU A 96 13.19 10.51 -3.05
C GLU A 96 13.35 9.90 -4.46
N MET A 97 13.31 10.73 -5.50
CA MET A 97 13.47 10.29 -6.90
C MET A 97 14.86 9.66 -7.12
N TYR A 98 15.94 10.28 -6.65
CA TYR A 98 17.28 9.76 -6.79
C TYR A 98 17.44 8.39 -6.11
N LEU A 99 16.96 8.26 -4.87
CA LEU A 99 17.01 7.01 -4.11
C LEU A 99 16.16 5.92 -4.77
N SER A 100 15.02 6.29 -5.37
CA SER A 100 14.17 5.34 -6.08
C SER A 100 14.89 4.73 -7.30
N VAL A 101 15.63 5.54 -8.06
CA VAL A 101 16.47 5.02 -9.15
C VAL A 101 17.53 4.06 -8.61
N LYS A 102 18.18 4.41 -7.50
CA LYS A 102 19.20 3.53 -6.88
C LYS A 102 18.62 2.20 -6.38
N ILE A 103 17.43 2.21 -5.80
CA ILE A 103 16.73 0.98 -5.40
C ILE A 103 16.44 0.10 -6.63
N GLU A 104 16.00 0.69 -7.74
CA GLU A 104 15.69 -0.07 -8.97
C GLU A 104 16.93 -0.57 -9.72
N GLU A 105 18.12 0.02 -9.48
CA GLU A 105 19.40 -0.53 -9.93
C GLU A 105 19.82 -1.78 -9.14
N MET A 106 19.33 -1.93 -7.89
CA MET A 106 19.78 -2.95 -6.94
C MET A 106 18.81 -4.13 -6.80
N TYR A 107 17.53 -3.91 -7.01
CA TYR A 107 16.46 -4.87 -6.74
C TYR A 107 15.54 -5.04 -7.95
N SER A 108 15.02 -6.25 -8.14
CA SER A 108 14.02 -6.47 -9.18
C SER A 108 12.68 -5.80 -8.82
N LYS A 109 11.83 -5.57 -9.82
CA LYS A 109 10.48 -5.04 -9.62
C LYS A 109 9.66 -5.86 -8.62
N ASN A 110 9.78 -7.18 -8.68
CA ASN A 110 9.09 -8.07 -7.75
C ASN A 110 9.62 -7.95 -6.32
N ASP A 111 10.93 -7.76 -6.15
CA ASP A 111 11.52 -7.52 -4.81
C ASP A 111 11.03 -6.18 -4.25
N ILE A 112 10.97 -5.14 -5.08
CA ILE A 112 10.48 -3.81 -4.67
C ILE A 112 9.01 -3.87 -4.28
N LEU A 113 8.18 -4.54 -5.09
CA LEU A 113 6.76 -4.72 -4.78
C LEU A 113 6.58 -5.50 -3.47
N LEU A 114 7.35 -6.56 -3.27
CA LEU A 114 7.34 -7.34 -2.03
C LEU A 114 7.74 -6.49 -0.81
N MET A 115 8.84 -5.73 -0.92
CA MET A 115 9.27 -4.82 0.15
C MET A 115 8.21 -3.76 0.47
N TYR A 116 7.58 -3.18 -0.55
CA TYR A 116 6.48 -2.24 -0.38
C TYR A 116 5.30 -2.87 0.36
N LEU A 117 4.80 -4.01 -0.11
CA LEU A 117 3.65 -4.71 0.46
C LEU A 117 3.89 -5.18 1.91
N ASN A 118 5.13 -5.48 2.27
CA ASN A 118 5.51 -5.85 3.64
C ASN A 118 5.74 -4.65 4.58
N THR A 119 5.76 -3.42 4.08
CA THR A 119 6.14 -2.26 4.91
C THR A 119 5.11 -1.15 4.96
N VAL A 120 4.23 -1.05 3.97
CA VAL A 120 3.27 0.04 3.88
C VAL A 120 2.26 0.00 5.04
N ASN A 121 1.83 1.18 5.48
CA ASN A 121 0.86 1.34 6.57
C ASN A 121 -0.57 1.13 6.05
N TYR A 122 -1.26 0.15 6.62
CA TYR A 122 -2.67 -0.17 6.35
C TYR A 122 -3.64 0.36 7.44
N GLY A 123 -3.19 1.24 8.32
CA GLY A 123 -4.03 1.75 9.41
C GLY A 123 -4.19 0.75 10.58
N SER A 124 -4.83 1.18 11.65
CA SER A 124 -5.09 0.37 12.86
C SER A 124 -3.85 -0.35 13.42
N GLY A 125 -2.66 0.24 13.25
CA GLY A 125 -1.39 -0.33 13.67
C GLY A 125 -0.86 -1.47 12.79
N ALA A 126 -1.50 -1.79 11.67
CA ALA A 126 -1.08 -2.83 10.75
C ALA A 126 -0.07 -2.28 9.72
N TYR A 127 1.15 -2.80 9.75
CA TYR A 127 2.21 -2.52 8.79
C TYR A 127 2.51 -3.78 7.99
N GLY A 128 2.38 -3.70 6.68
CA GLY A 128 2.46 -4.82 5.77
C GLY A 128 1.14 -5.57 5.58
N ILE A 129 1.04 -6.25 4.42
CA ILE A 129 -0.20 -6.87 3.94
C ILE A 129 -0.66 -8.05 4.81
N GLN A 130 0.26 -8.84 5.35
CA GLN A 130 -0.10 -9.97 6.21
C GLN A 130 -0.72 -9.48 7.51
N ALA A 131 -0.08 -8.50 8.18
CA ALA A 131 -0.63 -7.88 9.39
C ALA A 131 -1.98 -7.21 9.12
N ALA A 132 -2.16 -6.58 7.96
CA ALA A 132 -3.45 -5.99 7.57
C ALA A 132 -4.53 -7.05 7.33
N SER A 133 -4.20 -8.14 6.64
CA SER A 133 -5.10 -9.26 6.40
C SER A 133 -5.58 -9.87 7.71
N GLN A 134 -4.67 -10.13 8.64
CA GLN A 134 -4.99 -10.62 9.97
C GLN A 134 -5.81 -9.60 10.77
N ARG A 135 -5.43 -8.31 10.69
CA ARG A 135 -6.10 -7.24 11.46
C ARG A 135 -7.56 -7.05 11.08
N TYR A 136 -7.89 -7.10 9.80
CA TYR A 136 -9.22 -6.78 9.32
C TYR A 136 -10.09 -8.00 9.03
N PHE A 137 -9.49 -9.13 8.64
CA PHE A 137 -10.22 -10.30 8.18
C PHE A 137 -9.87 -11.60 8.92
N SER A 138 -8.87 -11.60 9.81
CA SER A 138 -8.34 -12.80 10.48
C SER A 138 -8.00 -13.92 9.50
N LYS A 139 -7.36 -13.55 8.36
CA LYS A 139 -6.95 -14.43 7.27
C LYS A 139 -5.49 -14.22 6.91
N ASP A 140 -4.87 -15.22 6.30
CA ASP A 140 -3.59 -15.04 5.64
C ASP A 140 -3.75 -14.19 4.35
N ALA A 141 -2.70 -13.44 4.02
CA ALA A 141 -2.74 -12.54 2.86
C ALA A 141 -2.93 -13.29 1.53
N THR A 142 -2.58 -14.58 1.47
CA THR A 142 -2.81 -15.45 0.33
C THR A 142 -4.28 -15.77 0.10
N ASP A 143 -5.10 -15.77 1.17
CA ASP A 143 -6.50 -16.21 1.17
C ASP A 143 -7.50 -15.07 0.95
N LEU A 144 -6.99 -13.86 0.76
CA LEU A 144 -7.82 -12.69 0.48
C LEU A 144 -8.58 -12.85 -0.84
N THR A 145 -9.90 -12.70 -0.78
CA THR A 145 -10.76 -12.60 -1.97
C THR A 145 -10.46 -11.32 -2.75
N LEU A 146 -10.94 -11.22 -3.98
CA LEU A 146 -10.79 -10.01 -4.79
C LEU A 146 -11.35 -8.76 -4.08
N ALA A 147 -12.54 -8.86 -3.46
CA ALA A 147 -13.16 -7.72 -2.76
C ALA A 147 -12.36 -7.29 -1.52
N GLU A 148 -11.86 -8.26 -0.73
CA GLU A 148 -11.04 -8.00 0.46
C GLU A 148 -9.67 -7.42 0.07
N ALA A 149 -9.02 -8.00 -0.95
CA ALA A 149 -7.76 -7.50 -1.49
C ALA A 149 -7.89 -6.05 -1.99
N ALA A 150 -8.93 -5.76 -2.78
CA ALA A 150 -9.20 -4.41 -3.28
C ALA A 150 -9.47 -3.41 -2.13
N ALA A 151 -10.14 -3.84 -1.07
CA ALA A 151 -10.36 -3.00 0.12
C ALA A 151 -9.02 -2.66 0.79
N LEU A 152 -8.16 -3.66 1.05
CA LEU A 152 -6.85 -3.42 1.67
C LEU A 152 -5.96 -2.54 0.78
N VAL A 153 -5.88 -2.81 -0.53
CA VAL A 153 -5.11 -1.99 -1.48
C VAL A 153 -5.54 -0.52 -1.45
N GLY A 154 -6.80 -0.24 -1.16
CA GLY A 154 -7.32 1.12 -1.05
C GLY A 154 -6.86 1.89 0.21
N ILE A 155 -6.44 1.22 1.28
CA ILE A 155 -6.16 1.85 2.57
C ILE A 155 -4.92 2.75 2.57
N PRO A 156 -3.76 2.37 1.99
CA PRO A 156 -2.51 3.13 2.14
C PRO A 156 -2.55 4.58 1.67
N GLN A 157 -3.45 4.92 0.76
CA GLN A 157 -3.63 6.30 0.28
C GLN A 157 -4.05 7.26 1.42
N SER A 158 -4.85 6.76 2.37
CA SER A 158 -5.25 7.50 3.58
C SER A 158 -5.59 6.52 4.71
N PRO A 159 -4.59 5.99 5.44
CA PRO A 159 -4.77 4.86 6.35
C PRO A 159 -5.80 5.08 7.45
N THR A 160 -5.99 6.32 7.89
CA THR A 160 -7.01 6.67 8.86
C THR A 160 -8.41 6.68 8.25
N TYR A 161 -8.58 7.38 7.11
CA TYR A 161 -9.92 7.63 6.54
C TYR A 161 -10.44 6.52 5.64
N ASN A 162 -9.57 5.61 5.16
CA ASN A 162 -9.97 4.44 4.37
C ASN A 162 -10.07 3.17 5.22
N ASN A 163 -9.96 3.29 6.54
CA ASN A 163 -10.05 2.19 7.49
C ASN A 163 -11.48 1.62 7.51
N PRO A 164 -11.70 0.34 7.20
CA PRO A 164 -13.02 -0.25 7.11
C PRO A 164 -13.76 -0.35 8.46
N ILE A 165 -13.03 -0.33 9.58
CA ILE A 165 -13.64 -0.39 10.93
C ILE A 165 -14.28 0.95 11.29
N ASP A 166 -13.55 2.05 11.06
CA ASP A 166 -13.97 3.38 11.49
C ASP A 166 -14.73 4.15 10.40
N TYR A 167 -14.41 3.89 9.12
CA TYR A 167 -14.95 4.59 7.95
C TYR A 167 -15.35 3.62 6.83
N PRO A 168 -16.34 2.75 7.03
CA PRO A 168 -16.72 1.72 6.06
C PRO A 168 -17.11 2.29 4.69
N ASP A 169 -17.85 3.40 4.64
CA ASP A 169 -18.27 4.02 3.38
C ASP A 169 -17.09 4.49 2.53
N ASN A 170 -16.08 5.09 3.18
CA ASN A 170 -14.85 5.50 2.49
C ASN A 170 -14.08 4.28 1.98
N CYS A 171 -14.00 3.23 2.80
CA CYS A 171 -13.37 1.98 2.39
C CYS A 171 -14.08 1.37 1.16
N TYR A 172 -15.42 1.31 1.16
CA TYR A 172 -16.20 0.82 0.01
C TYR A 172 -15.97 1.67 -1.24
N ALA A 173 -16.01 2.99 -1.11
CA ALA A 173 -15.73 3.89 -2.24
C ALA A 173 -14.33 3.67 -2.80
N ARG A 174 -13.33 3.51 -1.91
CA ARG A 174 -11.94 3.30 -2.31
C ARG A 174 -11.72 1.90 -2.90
N ARG A 175 -12.32 0.85 -2.32
CA ARG A 175 -12.36 -0.51 -2.89
C ARG A 175 -12.88 -0.49 -4.33
N ASN A 176 -14.00 0.17 -4.55
CA ASN A 176 -14.62 0.24 -5.86
C ASN A 176 -13.72 0.92 -6.89
N LEU A 177 -13.00 1.98 -6.50
CA LEU A 177 -12.00 2.62 -7.35
C LEU A 177 -10.86 1.65 -7.71
N VAL A 178 -10.39 0.84 -6.76
CA VAL A 178 -9.36 -0.18 -7.01
C VAL A 178 -9.86 -1.21 -8.03
N LEU A 179 -11.09 -1.71 -7.84
CA LEU A 179 -11.72 -2.66 -8.77
C LEU A 179 -11.88 -2.06 -10.18
N ASP A 180 -12.34 -0.80 -10.28
CA ASP A 180 -12.47 -0.09 -11.56
C ASP A 180 -11.10 0.01 -12.28
N ARG A 181 -10.01 0.29 -11.54
CA ARG A 181 -8.65 0.33 -12.10
C ARG A 181 -8.13 -1.05 -12.49
N MET A 182 -8.40 -2.08 -11.70
CA MET A 182 -8.03 -3.45 -12.06
C MET A 182 -8.73 -3.92 -13.34
N LEU A 183 -10.01 -3.57 -13.52
CA LEU A 183 -10.74 -3.85 -14.75
C LEU A 183 -10.16 -3.09 -15.94
N THR A 184 -9.92 -1.78 -15.80
CA THR A 184 -9.36 -0.93 -16.86
C THR A 184 -7.99 -1.42 -17.33
N ASN A 185 -7.18 -1.93 -16.40
CA ASN A 185 -5.84 -2.48 -16.70
C ASN A 185 -5.88 -3.97 -17.11
N GLY A 186 -7.05 -4.59 -17.23
CA GLY A 186 -7.20 -5.97 -17.71
C GLY A 186 -6.77 -7.05 -16.73
N TYR A 187 -6.63 -6.73 -15.45
CA TYR A 187 -6.29 -7.71 -14.40
C TYR A 187 -7.47 -8.58 -13.99
N ILE A 188 -8.70 -8.09 -14.15
CA ILE A 188 -9.94 -8.81 -13.85
C ILE A 188 -10.94 -8.62 -14.98
N THR A 189 -11.87 -9.57 -15.08
CA THR A 189 -12.99 -9.50 -16.03
C THR A 189 -14.12 -8.60 -15.51
N GLN A 190 -15.05 -8.21 -16.38
CA GLN A 190 -16.25 -7.47 -15.98
C GLN A 190 -17.09 -8.25 -14.97
N GLU A 191 -17.20 -9.58 -15.12
CA GLU A 191 -17.94 -10.44 -14.20
C GLU A 191 -17.31 -10.47 -12.81
N GLU A 192 -15.98 -10.62 -12.73
CA GLU A 192 -15.23 -10.56 -11.45
C GLU A 192 -15.39 -9.20 -10.78
N HIS A 193 -15.29 -8.11 -11.56
CA HIS A 193 -15.46 -6.75 -11.07
C HIS A 193 -16.86 -6.56 -10.44
N ASP A 194 -17.93 -6.90 -11.19
CA ASP A 194 -19.31 -6.67 -10.73
C ASP A 194 -19.64 -7.53 -9.52
N SER A 195 -19.17 -8.79 -9.51
CA SER A 195 -19.31 -9.71 -8.39
C SER A 195 -18.60 -9.16 -7.13
N ALA A 196 -17.33 -8.73 -7.26
CA ALA A 196 -16.57 -8.19 -6.13
C ALA A 196 -17.15 -6.87 -5.60
N LYS A 197 -17.70 -6.05 -6.49
CA LYS A 197 -18.33 -4.78 -6.14
C LYS A 197 -19.65 -4.95 -5.38
N ALA A 198 -20.40 -6.02 -5.70
CA ALA A 198 -21.65 -6.38 -5.03
C ALA A 198 -21.42 -7.11 -3.68
N GLN A 199 -20.19 -7.61 -3.45
CA GLN A 199 -19.87 -8.35 -2.24
C GLN A 199 -19.75 -7.43 -1.03
N ASP A 200 -20.41 -7.78 0.07
CA ASP A 200 -20.18 -7.16 1.37
C ASP A 200 -18.84 -7.60 1.97
N LEU A 201 -18.15 -6.66 2.61
CA LEU A 201 -16.92 -6.96 3.36
C LEU A 201 -17.30 -7.47 4.75
N VAL A 202 -17.08 -8.75 4.98
CA VAL A 202 -17.28 -9.35 6.30
C VAL A 202 -15.99 -9.19 7.11
N LEU A 203 -15.95 -8.13 7.91
CA LEU A 203 -14.82 -7.87 8.81
C LEU A 203 -14.83 -8.87 9.96
N ASN A 204 -13.66 -9.38 10.32
CA ASN A 204 -13.40 -10.16 11.51
C ASN A 204 -12.15 -9.58 12.21
N PRO A 205 -12.26 -8.38 12.83
CA PRO A 205 -11.09 -7.67 13.31
C PRO A 205 -10.44 -8.41 14.48
N SER A 206 -9.15 -8.72 14.34
CA SER A 206 -8.35 -9.17 15.49
C SER A 206 -8.12 -8.00 16.44
N VAL A 207 -8.13 -8.26 17.73
CA VAL A 207 -7.67 -7.28 18.73
C VAL A 207 -6.14 -7.19 18.59
N PRO A 208 -5.54 -5.98 18.53
CA PRO A 208 -4.08 -5.87 18.61
C PRO A 208 -3.63 -6.60 19.88
N SER A 209 -2.67 -7.52 19.75
CA SER A 209 -2.14 -8.19 20.94
C SER A 209 -1.60 -7.12 21.89
N SER A 210 -2.15 -7.04 23.09
CA SER A 210 -1.66 -6.16 24.16
C SER A 210 -0.31 -6.66 24.72
N ASP A 211 0.17 -7.77 24.20
CA ASP A 211 1.39 -8.44 24.62
C ASP A 211 2.54 -8.08 23.66
N GLY A 212 3.07 -6.90 23.86
CA GLY A 212 4.27 -6.40 23.24
C GLY A 212 5.04 -5.51 24.22
#